data_7b271b908b8f746044edc546846957e6
#
_entry.id   7b271b908b8f746044edc546846957e6
#
_cell.length_a   1.000
_cell.length_b   1.000
_cell.length_c   1.000
_cell.angle_alpha   90.00
_cell.angle_beta   90.00
_cell.angle_gamma   90.00
#
_symmetry.space_group_name_H-M   'P 1'
#
loop_
_entity.id
_entity.type
_entity.pdbx_description
1 polymer ?
#
loop_
_entity_poly.entity_id
_entity_poly.type
_entity_poly.pdbx_seq_one_letter_code
_entity_poly.pdbx_strand_id
1 'polypeptide(L)'
;LMSDQRRPPVLITDIINQASSQLREAGIETPEHDAKLLLAEAAGVELRDVDRALLMGEELGTTGQLAVFRAMLDRRAKREPLQYITGHAPFRYLDLKVGPGVFIPRPETETVVQAGLDWLTKNGMIHPCVVDLCAGSGAIGLSVVSEVPGSQVWAVELSPNTAEWTRRNLSETAKKYPSIASNYHLEIADATSFATLAQLDGTVDIVITNPPYVPQTDIPEQPEVRDWDPELALYGGSMDGTLIPERIIERACRLLKPGGVLVMEHDVT
;
A
#
# COMPACT_ATOMS: atom_id res chain seq x y z
N LEU A 1 31.90 4.05 48.06
CA LEU A 1 31.24 5.08 47.25
C LEU A 1 31.50 4.73 45.79
N MET A 2 30.59 3.89 45.20
CA MET A 2 30.60 3.61 43.76
C MET A 2 29.90 4.79 43.08
N SER A 3 30.65 5.54 42.31
CA SER A 3 30.14 6.62 41.49
C SER A 3 29.23 6.00 40.45
N ASP A 4 27.92 6.30 40.54
CA ASP A 4 26.92 6.07 39.54
C ASP A 4 27.35 6.90 38.27
N GLN A 5 28.05 6.24 37.37
CA GLN A 5 28.39 6.82 36.07
C GLN A 5 27.10 6.74 35.21
N ARG A 6 26.15 7.66 35.46
CA ARG A 6 25.07 7.91 34.53
C ARG A 6 25.71 8.33 33.19
N ARG A 7 25.58 7.46 32.20
CA ARG A 7 25.90 7.85 30.83
C ARG A 7 25.12 9.15 30.51
N PRO A 8 25.77 10.15 29.89
CA PRO A 8 25.03 11.35 29.49
C PRO A 8 23.82 10.95 28.64
N PRO A 9 22.70 11.65 28.77
CA PRO A 9 21.50 11.39 27.96
C PRO A 9 21.87 11.52 26.49
N VAL A 10 21.55 10.50 25.70
CA VAL A 10 21.77 10.52 24.25
C VAL A 10 20.69 11.40 23.64
N LEU A 11 21.07 12.55 23.12
CA LEU A 11 20.14 13.48 22.49
C LEU A 11 19.50 12.85 21.25
N ILE A 12 18.20 13.08 21.05
CA ILE A 12 17.47 12.60 19.87
C ILE A 12 18.15 13.06 18.57
N THR A 13 18.74 14.24 18.54
CA THR A 13 19.49 14.77 17.40
C THR A 13 20.64 13.85 17.01
N ASP A 14 21.40 13.36 17.99
CA ASP A 14 22.53 12.44 17.74
C ASP A 14 22.05 11.10 17.22
N ILE A 15 20.93 10.59 17.79
CA ILE A 15 20.30 9.34 17.35
C ILE A 15 19.89 9.44 15.88
N ILE A 16 19.19 10.49 15.51
CA ILE A 16 18.69 10.68 14.13
C ILE A 16 19.85 10.94 13.17
N ASN A 17 20.86 11.72 13.55
CA ASN A 17 22.03 11.97 12.71
C ASN A 17 22.81 10.68 12.44
N GLN A 18 23.05 9.86 13.45
CA GLN A 18 23.74 8.59 13.31
C GLN A 18 22.92 7.61 12.44
N ALA A 19 21.63 7.50 12.69
CA ALA A 19 20.72 6.67 11.90
C ALA A 19 20.67 7.10 10.43
N SER A 20 20.56 8.41 10.19
CA SER A 20 20.55 8.98 8.83
C SER A 20 21.86 8.70 8.08
N SER A 21 23.00 8.76 8.76
CA SER A 21 24.29 8.41 8.16
C SER A 21 24.34 6.93 7.76
N GLN A 22 23.90 6.03 8.65
CA GLN A 22 23.85 4.60 8.35
C GLN A 22 22.96 4.29 7.14
N LEU A 23 21.79 4.91 7.05
CA LEU A 23 20.88 4.72 5.92
C LEU A 23 21.42 5.33 4.63
N ARG A 24 22.10 6.47 4.70
CA ARG A 24 22.75 7.10 3.54
C ARG A 24 23.86 6.22 2.98
N GLU A 25 24.68 5.64 3.85
CA GLU A 25 25.72 4.68 3.45
C GLU A 25 25.15 3.43 2.79
N ALA A 26 23.92 3.02 3.18
CA ALA A 26 23.19 1.93 2.56
C ALA A 26 22.50 2.31 1.23
N GLY A 27 22.61 3.57 0.79
CA GLY A 27 22.05 4.05 -0.46
C GLY A 27 20.56 4.41 -0.40
N ILE A 28 20.02 4.65 0.81
CA ILE A 28 18.64 5.11 0.97
C ILE A 28 18.53 6.57 0.52
N GLU A 29 17.57 6.88 -0.34
CA GLU A 29 17.40 8.22 -0.92
C GLU A 29 16.88 9.26 0.08
N THR A 30 16.07 8.83 1.05
CA THR A 30 15.46 9.69 2.08
C THR A 30 15.87 9.27 3.50
N PRO A 31 17.17 9.27 3.81
CA PRO A 31 17.70 8.64 5.03
C PRO A 31 17.18 9.29 6.32
N GLU A 32 17.08 10.62 6.36
CA GLU A 32 16.60 11.35 7.53
C GLU A 32 15.10 11.12 7.76
N HIS A 33 14.31 11.15 6.70
CA HIS A 33 12.87 10.89 6.77
C HIS A 33 12.60 9.46 7.24
N ASP A 34 13.28 8.48 6.67
CA ASP A 34 13.14 7.08 7.05
C ASP A 34 13.55 6.87 8.52
N ALA A 35 14.66 7.46 8.96
CA ALA A 35 15.10 7.38 10.36
C ALA A 35 14.05 7.95 11.33
N LYS A 36 13.46 9.09 11.02
CA LYS A 36 12.40 9.70 11.83
C LYS A 36 11.14 8.83 11.90
N LEU A 37 10.71 8.26 10.78
CA LEU A 37 9.54 7.36 10.73
C LEU A 37 9.78 6.09 11.54
N LEU A 38 10.96 5.49 11.44
CA LEU A 38 11.32 4.31 12.23
C LEU A 38 11.36 4.61 13.73
N LEU A 39 11.88 5.78 14.12
CA LEU A 39 11.87 6.19 15.52
C LEU A 39 10.47 6.45 16.03
N ALA A 40 9.62 7.11 15.25
CA ALA A 40 8.22 7.33 15.58
C ALA A 40 7.49 6.01 15.82
N GLU A 41 7.67 5.04 14.94
CA GLU A 41 7.07 3.70 15.08
C GLU A 41 7.56 2.98 16.34
N ALA A 42 8.87 2.96 16.57
CA ALA A 42 9.47 2.30 17.73
C ALA A 42 9.05 2.95 19.06
N ALA A 43 8.87 4.26 19.08
CA ALA A 43 8.45 5.03 20.26
C ALA A 43 6.92 5.05 20.44
N GLY A 44 6.14 4.61 19.46
CA GLY A 44 4.68 4.65 19.49
C GLY A 44 4.11 6.07 19.44
N VAL A 45 4.75 6.98 18.72
CA VAL A 45 4.36 8.38 18.55
C VAL A 45 4.20 8.71 17.07
N GLU A 46 3.67 9.90 16.78
CA GLU A 46 3.59 10.38 15.40
C GLU A 46 4.88 11.09 14.95
N LEU A 47 5.09 11.18 13.64
CA LEU A 47 6.27 11.87 13.06
C LEU A 47 6.41 13.30 13.58
N ARG A 48 5.31 14.03 13.73
CA ARG A 48 5.31 15.40 14.30
C ARG A 48 5.87 15.48 15.72
N ASP A 49 5.72 14.41 16.51
CA ASP A 49 6.27 14.36 17.88
C ASP A 49 7.79 14.18 17.84
N VAL A 50 8.30 13.41 16.87
CA VAL A 50 9.74 13.30 16.62
C VAL A 50 10.32 14.64 16.17
N ASP A 51 9.65 15.32 15.22
CA ASP A 51 10.10 16.64 14.74
C ASP A 51 10.09 17.68 15.88
N ARG A 52 9.06 17.66 16.73
CA ARG A 52 9.03 18.55 17.90
C ARG A 52 10.15 18.25 18.89
N ALA A 53 10.39 16.98 19.20
CA ALA A 53 11.46 16.58 20.11
C ALA A 53 12.85 16.97 19.59
N LEU A 54 13.07 16.86 18.26
CA LEU A 54 14.28 17.35 17.61
C LEU A 54 14.45 18.86 17.77
N LEU A 55 13.38 19.63 17.53
CA LEU A 55 13.41 21.08 17.62
C LEU A 55 13.62 21.57 19.05
N MET A 56 13.06 20.89 20.05
CA MET A 56 13.10 21.27 21.46
C MET A 56 14.32 20.66 22.18
N GLY A 57 15.11 19.78 21.55
CA GLY A 57 16.22 19.08 22.18
C GLY A 57 15.76 18.12 23.28
N GLU A 58 14.56 17.53 23.14
CA GLU A 58 13.98 16.60 24.10
C GLU A 58 14.52 15.19 23.90
N GLU A 59 14.42 14.36 24.91
CA GLU A 59 14.63 12.92 24.80
C GLU A 59 13.35 12.25 24.27
N LEU A 60 13.50 11.20 23.46
CA LEU A 60 12.38 10.41 22.96
C LEU A 60 12.71 8.92 23.02
N GLY A 61 11.77 8.17 23.57
CA GLY A 61 11.86 6.72 23.63
C GLY A 61 12.58 6.20 24.88
N THR A 62 12.11 5.05 25.35
CA THR A 62 12.75 4.28 26.42
C THR A 62 13.94 3.50 25.85
N THR A 63 14.80 2.96 26.71
CA THR A 63 15.90 2.08 26.31
C THR A 63 15.42 0.90 25.47
N GLY A 64 14.27 0.29 25.82
CA GLY A 64 13.67 -0.81 25.06
C GLY A 64 13.17 -0.36 23.69
N GLN A 65 12.52 0.79 23.60
CA GLN A 65 12.07 1.36 22.32
C GLN A 65 13.23 1.72 21.41
N LEU A 66 14.32 2.25 21.95
CA LEU A 66 15.54 2.53 21.17
C LEU A 66 16.21 1.25 20.68
N ALA A 67 16.14 0.15 21.43
CA ALA A 67 16.60 -1.16 20.95
C ALA A 67 15.76 -1.66 19.77
N VAL A 68 14.44 -1.52 19.82
CA VAL A 68 13.53 -1.82 18.70
C VAL A 68 13.86 -0.94 17.50
N PHE A 69 14.05 0.36 17.71
CA PHE A 69 14.44 1.30 16.66
C PHE A 69 15.73 0.86 15.95
N ARG A 70 16.76 0.47 16.69
CA ARG A 70 18.02 0.00 16.10
C ARG A 70 17.82 -1.27 15.26
N ALA A 71 17.03 -2.21 15.74
CA ALA A 71 16.69 -3.41 14.97
C ALA A 71 15.95 -3.08 13.66
N MET A 72 15.01 -2.14 13.70
CA MET A 72 14.32 -1.65 12.51
C MET A 72 15.28 -0.94 11.54
N LEU A 73 16.20 -0.14 12.08
CA LEU A 73 17.20 0.57 11.30
C LEU A 73 18.12 -0.40 10.54
N ASP A 74 18.55 -1.48 11.20
CA ASP A 74 19.38 -2.52 10.57
C ASP A 74 18.64 -3.24 9.44
N ARG A 75 17.34 -3.48 9.59
CA ARG A 75 16.48 -4.02 8.52
C ARG A 75 16.41 -3.06 7.33
N ARG A 76 16.21 -1.78 7.61
CA ARG A 76 16.14 -0.76 6.56
C ARG A 76 17.47 -0.58 5.83
N ALA A 77 18.59 -0.64 6.54
CA ALA A 77 19.94 -0.61 5.96
C ALA A 77 20.20 -1.80 5.02
N LYS A 78 19.52 -2.91 5.22
CA LYS A 78 19.53 -4.07 4.29
C LYS A 78 18.56 -3.92 3.11
N ARG A 79 17.99 -2.74 2.93
CA ARG A 79 17.06 -2.38 1.85
C ARG A 79 15.69 -3.09 1.94
N GLU A 80 15.29 -3.58 3.13
CA GLU A 80 13.90 -3.96 3.36
C GLU A 80 13.00 -2.73 3.24
N PRO A 81 11.84 -2.80 2.55
CA PRO A 81 10.94 -1.67 2.43
C PRO A 81 10.52 -1.10 3.78
N LEU A 82 10.53 0.22 3.90
CA LEU A 82 10.16 0.92 5.13
C LEU A 82 8.78 0.45 5.64
N GLN A 83 7.81 0.33 4.75
CA GLN A 83 6.44 -0.06 5.09
C GLN A 83 6.34 -1.50 5.60
N TYR A 84 7.19 -2.41 5.12
CA TYR A 84 7.26 -3.77 5.67
C TYR A 84 7.81 -3.79 7.10
N ILE A 85 8.76 -2.90 7.39
CA ILE A 85 9.37 -2.77 8.72
C ILE A 85 8.38 -2.17 9.71
N THR A 86 7.67 -1.10 9.33
CA THR A 86 6.66 -0.45 10.18
C THR A 86 5.35 -1.23 10.21
N GLY A 87 5.08 -2.06 9.21
CA GLY A 87 3.89 -2.91 9.11
C GLY A 87 2.65 -2.21 8.57
N HIS A 88 2.78 -0.98 8.09
CA HIS A 88 1.65 -0.24 7.54
C HIS A 88 2.10 0.75 6.44
N ALA A 89 1.14 1.13 5.58
CA ALA A 89 1.33 2.10 4.52
C ALA A 89 0.12 3.02 4.42
N PRO A 90 0.29 4.34 4.51
CA PRO A 90 -0.79 5.28 4.27
C PRO A 90 -1.15 5.28 2.78
N PHE A 91 -2.44 5.30 2.48
CA PHE A 91 -2.97 5.43 1.13
C PHE A 91 -4.30 6.19 1.18
N ARG A 92 -4.36 7.37 0.57
CA ARG A 92 -5.48 8.31 0.68
C ARG A 92 -5.85 8.56 2.15
N TYR A 93 -7.05 8.19 2.58
CA TYR A 93 -7.52 8.37 3.97
C TYR A 93 -7.38 7.11 4.82
N LEU A 94 -6.70 6.09 4.30
CA LEU A 94 -6.51 4.80 4.96
C LEU A 94 -5.07 4.61 5.41
N ASP A 95 -4.91 3.85 6.48
CA ASP A 95 -3.62 3.33 6.94
C ASP A 95 -3.66 1.81 6.83
N LEU A 96 -3.13 1.30 5.73
CA LEU A 96 -3.24 -0.11 5.38
C LEU A 96 -2.17 -0.94 6.04
N LYS A 97 -2.51 -2.14 6.50
CA LYS A 97 -1.56 -3.14 6.96
C LYS A 97 -0.86 -3.78 5.77
N VAL A 98 0.44 -3.82 5.82
CA VAL A 98 1.29 -4.44 4.80
C VAL A 98 2.43 -5.22 5.43
N GLY A 99 2.97 -6.16 4.68
CA GLY A 99 4.10 -6.98 5.05
C GLY A 99 4.53 -7.88 3.90
N PRO A 100 5.50 -8.76 4.08
CA PRO A 100 5.94 -9.67 3.03
C PRO A 100 4.77 -10.44 2.41
N GLY A 101 4.71 -10.48 1.07
CA GLY A 101 3.66 -11.15 0.31
C GLY A 101 2.52 -10.26 -0.18
N VAL A 102 2.56 -8.97 0.10
CA VAL A 102 1.63 -7.98 -0.47
C VAL A 102 2.38 -6.83 -1.10
N PHE A 103 1.87 -6.36 -2.24
CA PHE A 103 2.39 -5.16 -2.89
C PHE A 103 2.06 -3.92 -2.04
N ILE A 104 3.08 -3.10 -1.77
CA ILE A 104 2.90 -1.84 -1.05
C ILE A 104 2.21 -0.85 -1.98
N PRO A 105 1.04 -0.29 -1.62
CA PRO A 105 0.36 0.68 -2.47
C PRO A 105 1.24 1.90 -2.74
N ARG A 106 1.29 2.32 -3.99
CA ARG A 106 2.12 3.45 -4.45
C ARG A 106 1.31 4.75 -4.45
N PRO A 107 1.96 5.90 -4.20
CA PRO A 107 1.28 7.21 -4.24
C PRO A 107 0.63 7.50 -5.60
N GLU A 108 1.25 7.06 -6.70
CA GLU A 108 0.73 7.25 -8.06
C GLU A 108 -0.65 6.60 -8.24
N THR A 109 -0.90 5.47 -7.59
CA THR A 109 -2.19 4.76 -7.65
C THR A 109 -3.32 5.58 -7.01
N GLU A 110 -3.02 6.53 -6.13
CA GLU A 110 -4.04 7.46 -5.60
C GLU A 110 -4.68 8.30 -6.72
N THR A 111 -3.93 8.64 -7.77
CA THR A 111 -4.46 9.38 -8.92
C THR A 111 -5.42 8.53 -9.75
N VAL A 112 -5.18 7.24 -9.84
CA VAL A 112 -6.07 6.27 -10.49
C VAL A 112 -7.41 6.20 -9.75
N VAL A 113 -7.38 6.11 -8.43
CA VAL A 113 -8.60 6.17 -7.60
C VAL A 113 -9.31 7.50 -7.78
N GLN A 114 -8.59 8.61 -7.72
CA GLN A 114 -9.18 9.95 -7.88
C GLN A 114 -9.89 10.11 -9.23
N ALA A 115 -9.28 9.66 -10.31
CA ALA A 115 -9.91 9.68 -11.64
C ALA A 115 -11.24 8.91 -11.67
N GLY A 116 -11.29 7.75 -11.02
CA GLY A 116 -12.51 6.97 -10.88
C GLY A 116 -13.59 7.69 -10.07
N LEU A 117 -13.21 8.29 -8.94
CA LEU A 117 -14.14 9.04 -8.08
C LEU A 117 -14.68 10.28 -8.78
N ASP A 118 -13.85 10.99 -9.54
CA ASP A 118 -14.25 12.15 -10.33
C ASP A 118 -15.28 11.77 -11.40
N TRP A 119 -15.07 10.63 -12.06
CA TRP A 119 -16.04 10.12 -13.04
C TRP A 119 -17.37 9.77 -12.38
N LEU A 120 -17.37 9.09 -11.23
CA LEU A 120 -18.58 8.77 -10.48
C LEU A 120 -19.35 10.02 -10.09
N THR A 121 -18.66 11.04 -9.59
CA THR A 121 -19.26 12.33 -9.21
C THR A 121 -19.84 13.05 -10.41
N LYS A 122 -19.08 13.15 -11.51
CA LYS A 122 -19.52 13.81 -12.75
C LYS A 122 -20.77 13.18 -13.34
N ASN A 123 -20.92 11.86 -13.20
CA ASN A 123 -22.06 11.12 -13.73
C ASN A 123 -23.19 10.93 -12.70
N GLY A 124 -23.12 11.56 -11.53
CA GLY A 124 -24.16 11.52 -10.51
C GLY A 124 -24.48 10.13 -9.97
N MET A 125 -23.47 9.25 -9.91
CA MET A 125 -23.63 7.88 -9.44
C MET A 125 -23.82 7.84 -7.92
N ILE A 126 -24.98 7.40 -7.46
CA ILE A 126 -25.34 7.35 -6.02
C ILE A 126 -25.02 5.97 -5.42
N HIS A 127 -25.29 4.90 -6.15
CA HIS A 127 -25.06 3.51 -5.72
C HIS A 127 -24.25 2.75 -6.78
N PRO A 128 -23.01 3.16 -7.07
CA PRO A 128 -22.24 2.54 -8.14
C PRO A 128 -21.83 1.11 -7.79
N CYS A 129 -21.80 0.26 -8.80
CA CYS A 129 -21.17 -1.03 -8.77
C CYS A 129 -19.73 -0.86 -9.31
N VAL A 130 -18.75 -1.10 -8.46
CA VAL A 130 -17.32 -0.88 -8.73
C VAL A 130 -16.58 -2.20 -8.63
N VAL A 131 -15.66 -2.45 -9.55
CA VAL A 131 -14.82 -3.66 -9.54
C VAL A 131 -13.35 -3.26 -9.54
N ASP A 132 -12.58 -3.90 -8.67
CA ASP A 132 -11.11 -3.95 -8.71
C ASP A 132 -10.66 -5.37 -9.01
N LEU A 133 -10.03 -5.59 -10.16
CA LEU A 133 -9.62 -6.93 -10.62
C LEU A 133 -8.28 -7.40 -10.06
N CYS A 134 -7.56 -6.53 -9.34
CA CYS A 134 -6.25 -6.83 -8.75
C CYS A 134 -6.16 -6.19 -7.35
N ALA A 135 -6.82 -6.79 -6.37
CA ALA A 135 -7.06 -6.16 -5.08
C ALA A 135 -5.78 -5.87 -4.26
N GLY A 136 -4.81 -6.80 -4.23
CA GLY A 136 -3.59 -6.64 -3.44
C GLY A 136 -3.87 -6.39 -1.96
N SER A 137 -3.42 -5.24 -1.45
CA SER A 137 -3.71 -4.81 -0.08
C SER A 137 -5.17 -4.38 0.15
N GLY A 138 -5.93 -4.19 -0.92
CA GLY A 138 -7.27 -3.62 -0.89
C GLY A 138 -7.30 -2.08 -1.05
N ALA A 139 -6.17 -1.46 -1.37
CA ALA A 139 -6.02 0.00 -1.39
C ALA A 139 -7.09 0.70 -2.25
N ILE A 140 -7.28 0.27 -3.49
CA ILE A 140 -8.24 0.88 -4.42
C ILE A 140 -9.68 0.67 -3.93
N GLY A 141 -10.09 -0.58 -3.78
CA GLY A 141 -11.49 -0.90 -3.44
C GLY A 141 -11.92 -0.40 -2.08
N LEU A 142 -11.06 -0.48 -1.06
CA LEU A 142 -11.35 0.03 0.27
C LEU A 142 -11.42 1.56 0.30
N SER A 143 -10.61 2.25 -0.50
CA SER A 143 -10.73 3.70 -0.68
C SER A 143 -12.07 4.07 -1.28
N VAL A 144 -12.48 3.40 -2.35
CA VAL A 144 -13.77 3.67 -3.01
C VAL A 144 -14.95 3.41 -2.08
N VAL A 145 -15.01 2.24 -1.43
CA VAL A 145 -16.14 1.88 -0.57
C VAL A 145 -16.26 2.79 0.65
N SER A 146 -15.15 3.31 1.16
CA SER A 146 -15.14 4.24 2.30
C SER A 146 -15.43 5.69 1.91
N GLU A 147 -15.03 6.14 0.71
CA GLU A 147 -15.21 7.50 0.22
C GLU A 147 -16.52 7.72 -0.53
N VAL A 148 -17.14 6.65 -1.04
CA VAL A 148 -18.43 6.69 -1.77
C VAL A 148 -19.46 5.88 -1.01
N PRO A 149 -20.15 6.48 -0.03
CA PRO A 149 -21.22 5.78 0.70
C PRO A 149 -22.30 5.26 -0.26
N GLY A 150 -22.73 4.02 -0.06
CA GLY A 150 -23.70 3.36 -0.94
C GLY A 150 -23.10 2.66 -2.15
N SER A 151 -21.79 2.76 -2.41
CA SER A 151 -21.14 1.95 -3.44
C SER A 151 -21.08 0.47 -3.03
N GLN A 152 -21.16 -0.41 -4.03
CA GLN A 152 -20.88 -1.83 -3.90
C GLN A 152 -19.56 -2.12 -4.62
N VAL A 153 -18.57 -2.59 -3.88
CA VAL A 153 -17.23 -2.87 -4.42
C VAL A 153 -16.98 -4.36 -4.43
N TRP A 154 -16.62 -4.87 -5.59
CA TRP A 154 -16.20 -6.24 -5.80
C TRP A 154 -14.71 -6.26 -6.13
N ALA A 155 -13.95 -7.01 -5.36
CA ALA A 155 -12.49 -7.09 -5.50
C ALA A 155 -12.07 -8.53 -5.77
N VAL A 156 -11.12 -8.70 -6.68
CA VAL A 156 -10.55 -10.00 -7.04
C VAL A 156 -9.08 -10.02 -6.69
N GLU A 157 -8.66 -11.10 -6.05
CA GLU A 157 -7.24 -11.37 -5.73
C GLU A 157 -6.89 -12.79 -6.12
N LEU A 158 -5.80 -12.96 -6.88
CA LEU A 158 -5.34 -14.26 -7.34
C LEU A 158 -4.71 -15.09 -6.22
N SER A 159 -3.93 -14.44 -5.36
CA SER A 159 -3.17 -15.11 -4.29
C SER A 159 -3.98 -15.20 -3.00
N PRO A 160 -4.24 -16.42 -2.47
CA PRO A 160 -4.87 -16.57 -1.16
C PRO A 160 -4.08 -15.91 -0.02
N ASN A 161 -2.75 -15.93 -0.09
CA ASN A 161 -1.90 -15.29 0.90
C ASN A 161 -2.03 -13.76 0.88
N THR A 162 -2.06 -13.18 -0.31
CA THR A 162 -2.29 -11.74 -0.47
C THR A 162 -3.70 -11.36 -0.03
N ALA A 163 -4.70 -12.19 -0.30
CA ALA A 163 -6.09 -11.95 0.12
C ALA A 163 -6.25 -11.84 1.65
N GLU A 164 -5.40 -12.48 2.43
CA GLU A 164 -5.40 -12.30 3.89
C GLU A 164 -5.07 -10.85 4.28
N TRP A 165 -4.18 -10.19 3.55
CA TRP A 165 -3.92 -8.76 3.75
C TRP A 165 -5.12 -7.90 3.39
N THR A 166 -5.82 -8.23 2.29
CA THR A 166 -7.07 -7.55 1.92
C THR A 166 -8.12 -7.68 3.02
N ARG A 167 -8.30 -8.89 3.59
CA ARG A 167 -9.24 -9.13 4.69
C ARG A 167 -8.88 -8.38 5.95
N ARG A 168 -7.62 -8.35 6.34
CA ARG A 168 -7.14 -7.56 7.48
C ARG A 168 -7.44 -6.09 7.29
N ASN A 169 -7.16 -5.56 6.12
CA ASN A 169 -7.41 -4.15 5.81
C ASN A 169 -8.90 -3.83 5.75
N LEU A 170 -9.74 -4.74 5.24
CA LEU A 170 -11.19 -4.60 5.33
C LEU A 170 -11.65 -4.53 6.80
N SER A 171 -11.17 -5.43 7.63
CA SER A 171 -11.52 -5.47 9.06
C SER A 171 -11.11 -4.20 9.80
N GLU A 172 -9.89 -3.72 9.57
CA GLU A 172 -9.41 -2.49 10.19
C GLU A 172 -10.17 -1.24 9.69
N THR A 173 -10.44 -1.17 8.40
CA THR A 173 -11.19 -0.06 7.81
C THR A 173 -12.64 -0.05 8.30
N ALA A 174 -13.26 -1.22 8.47
CA ALA A 174 -14.62 -1.37 8.97
C ALA A 174 -14.79 -0.90 10.43
N LYS A 175 -13.72 -0.87 11.23
CA LYS A 175 -13.78 -0.28 12.57
C LYS A 175 -14.11 1.21 12.52
N LYS A 176 -13.59 1.91 11.51
CA LYS A 176 -13.84 3.35 11.27
C LYS A 176 -15.11 3.59 10.47
N TYR A 177 -15.40 2.70 9.52
CA TYR A 177 -16.53 2.79 8.61
C TYR A 177 -17.34 1.48 8.62
N PRO A 178 -18.18 1.22 9.63
CA PRO A 178 -18.82 -0.09 9.82
C PRO A 178 -19.66 -0.59 8.65
N SER A 179 -20.28 0.32 7.88
CA SER A 179 -21.14 -0.03 6.74
C SER A 179 -20.40 -0.69 5.59
N ILE A 180 -19.08 -0.53 5.48
CA ILE A 180 -18.32 -1.08 4.36
C ILE A 180 -18.23 -2.60 4.39
N ALA A 181 -18.35 -3.22 5.55
CA ALA A 181 -18.24 -4.68 5.71
C ALA A 181 -19.25 -5.45 4.84
N SER A 182 -20.44 -4.89 4.65
CA SER A 182 -21.49 -5.47 3.79
C SER A 182 -21.42 -5.01 2.33
N ASN A 183 -20.58 -4.02 2.03
CA ASN A 183 -20.49 -3.39 0.71
C ASN A 183 -19.19 -3.71 -0.04
N TYR A 184 -18.29 -4.43 0.60
CA TYR A 184 -17.03 -4.87 0.00
C TYR A 184 -17.02 -6.40 -0.11
N HIS A 185 -16.84 -6.91 -1.30
CA HIS A 185 -16.92 -8.34 -1.62
C HIS A 185 -15.58 -8.78 -2.24
N LEU A 186 -14.87 -9.68 -1.56
CA LEU A 186 -13.60 -10.24 -2.02
C LEU A 186 -13.82 -11.63 -2.60
N GLU A 187 -13.36 -11.86 -3.83
CA GLU A 187 -13.28 -13.16 -4.48
C GLU A 187 -11.81 -13.53 -4.72
N ILE A 188 -11.43 -14.73 -4.29
CA ILE A 188 -10.09 -15.28 -4.59
C ILE A 188 -10.22 -16.06 -5.89
N ALA A 189 -9.76 -15.48 -6.98
CA ALA A 189 -9.91 -16.05 -8.32
C ALA A 189 -8.92 -15.42 -9.30
N ASP A 190 -8.83 -16.02 -10.48
CA ASP A 190 -8.11 -15.44 -11.61
C ASP A 190 -8.99 -14.36 -12.28
N ALA A 191 -8.54 -13.11 -12.21
CA ALA A 191 -9.27 -11.97 -12.79
C ALA A 191 -9.35 -12.02 -14.32
N THR A 192 -8.51 -12.79 -14.99
CA THR A 192 -8.54 -12.95 -16.45
C THR A 192 -9.57 -13.99 -16.91
N SER A 193 -10.12 -14.79 -16.00
CA SER A 193 -11.15 -15.78 -16.29
C SER A 193 -12.53 -15.13 -16.46
N PHE A 194 -13.23 -15.49 -17.52
CA PHE A 194 -14.62 -15.05 -17.73
C PHE A 194 -15.63 -15.64 -16.72
N ALA A 195 -15.25 -16.67 -15.98
CA ALA A 195 -16.04 -17.22 -14.88
C ALA A 195 -15.99 -16.35 -13.62
N THR A 196 -14.92 -15.57 -13.45
CA THR A 196 -14.75 -14.70 -12.29
C THR A 196 -15.72 -13.55 -12.34
N LEU A 197 -16.53 -13.38 -11.29
CA LEU A 197 -17.58 -12.36 -11.20
C LEU A 197 -18.59 -12.41 -12.38
N ALA A 198 -18.85 -13.59 -12.96
CA ALA A 198 -19.69 -13.71 -14.14
C ALA A 198 -21.12 -13.19 -13.94
N GLN A 199 -21.62 -13.23 -12.69
CA GLN A 199 -22.94 -12.67 -12.32
C GLN A 199 -23.01 -11.14 -12.48
N LEU A 200 -21.88 -10.46 -12.59
CA LEU A 200 -21.80 -9.00 -12.76
C LEU A 200 -21.68 -8.58 -14.24
N ASP A 201 -21.60 -9.50 -15.18
CA ASP A 201 -21.44 -9.17 -16.60
C ASP A 201 -22.50 -8.18 -17.08
N GLY A 202 -22.06 -7.09 -17.69
CA GLY A 202 -22.91 -6.03 -18.19
C GLY A 202 -23.56 -5.13 -17.13
N THR A 203 -23.19 -5.23 -15.87
CA THR A 203 -23.82 -4.48 -14.77
C THR A 203 -22.90 -3.50 -14.06
N VAL A 204 -21.60 -3.58 -14.29
CA VAL A 204 -20.59 -2.78 -13.57
C VAL A 204 -20.54 -1.35 -14.12
N ASP A 205 -20.55 -0.38 -13.22
CA ASP A 205 -20.48 1.04 -13.59
C ASP A 205 -19.04 1.45 -13.93
N ILE A 206 -18.09 1.01 -13.13
CA ILE A 206 -16.67 1.34 -13.30
C ILE A 206 -15.78 0.21 -12.82
N VAL A 207 -14.71 -0.05 -13.56
CA VAL A 207 -13.57 -0.88 -13.13
C VAL A 207 -12.40 0.05 -12.85
N ILE A 208 -11.84 -0.04 -11.64
CA ILE A 208 -10.65 0.71 -11.22
C ILE A 208 -9.63 -0.30 -10.74
N THR A 209 -8.49 -0.40 -11.41
CA THR A 209 -7.55 -1.49 -11.11
C THR A 209 -6.10 -1.13 -11.43
N ASN A 210 -5.18 -1.77 -10.72
CA ASN A 210 -3.75 -1.70 -10.97
C ASN A 210 -3.20 -3.12 -11.20
N PRO A 211 -3.22 -3.63 -12.43
CA PRO A 211 -2.71 -4.95 -12.75
C PRO A 211 -1.18 -4.97 -12.77
N PRO A 212 -0.54 -6.15 -12.65
CA PRO A 212 0.88 -6.29 -12.95
C PRO A 212 1.15 -5.99 -14.43
N TYR A 213 2.17 -5.15 -14.70
CA TYR A 213 2.49 -4.67 -16.05
C TYR A 213 4.00 -4.65 -16.37
N VAL A 214 4.86 -5.08 -15.45
CA VAL A 214 6.31 -5.07 -15.67
C VAL A 214 6.69 -6.14 -16.70
N PRO A 215 7.48 -5.79 -17.75
CA PRO A 215 8.03 -6.76 -18.69
C PRO A 215 8.85 -7.85 -17.97
N GLN A 216 8.70 -9.10 -18.39
CA GLN A 216 9.42 -10.23 -17.76
C GLN A 216 10.95 -10.11 -17.91
N THR A 217 11.41 -9.39 -18.91
CA THR A 217 12.84 -9.13 -19.13
C THR A 217 13.41 -8.04 -18.27
N ASP A 218 12.56 -7.22 -17.64
CA ASP A 218 13.00 -6.10 -16.83
C ASP A 218 13.18 -6.51 -15.38
N ILE A 219 14.41 -6.28 -14.89
CA ILE A 219 14.73 -6.46 -13.46
C ILE A 219 14.65 -5.09 -12.82
N PRO A 220 13.77 -4.86 -11.83
CA PRO A 220 13.69 -3.59 -11.14
C PRO A 220 15.04 -3.17 -10.54
N GLU A 221 15.42 -1.92 -10.75
CA GLU A 221 16.69 -1.38 -10.26
C GLU A 221 16.67 -1.17 -8.75
N GLN A 222 15.54 -0.77 -8.20
CA GLN A 222 15.38 -0.54 -6.77
C GLN A 222 15.36 -1.87 -6.01
N PRO A 223 16.29 -2.07 -5.05
CA PRO A 223 16.34 -3.31 -4.26
C PRO A 223 15.05 -3.61 -3.51
N GLU A 224 14.34 -2.58 -3.04
CA GLU A 224 13.07 -2.70 -2.35
C GLU A 224 12.00 -3.37 -3.23
N VAL A 225 12.00 -3.08 -4.52
CA VAL A 225 11.07 -3.68 -5.50
C VAL A 225 11.58 -5.05 -5.92
N ARG A 226 12.82 -5.13 -6.36
CA ARG A 226 13.42 -6.35 -6.92
C ARG A 226 13.41 -7.52 -5.96
N ASP A 227 13.75 -7.27 -4.69
CA ASP A 227 14.03 -8.33 -3.71
C ASP A 227 12.85 -8.59 -2.77
N TRP A 228 11.85 -7.70 -2.71
CA TRP A 228 10.79 -7.74 -1.71
C TRP A 228 9.37 -7.72 -2.26
N ASP A 229 9.10 -7.06 -3.39
CA ASP A 229 7.76 -7.05 -3.96
C ASP A 229 7.39 -8.45 -4.51
N PRO A 230 6.13 -8.89 -4.34
CA PRO A 230 5.68 -10.16 -4.89
C PRO A 230 5.75 -10.16 -6.43
N GLU A 231 6.34 -11.18 -7.03
CA GLU A 231 6.45 -11.30 -8.50
C GLU A 231 5.07 -11.26 -9.18
N LEU A 232 4.05 -11.88 -8.58
CA LEU A 232 2.68 -11.86 -9.10
C LEU A 232 2.08 -10.46 -9.18
N ALA A 233 2.57 -9.52 -8.38
CA ALA A 233 2.12 -8.14 -8.38
C ALA A 233 2.88 -7.26 -9.40
N LEU A 234 4.01 -7.72 -9.92
CA LEU A 234 4.90 -6.95 -10.79
C LEU A 234 4.74 -7.33 -12.26
N TYR A 235 4.94 -8.62 -12.59
CA TYR A 235 5.12 -9.06 -13.96
C TYR A 235 3.81 -9.27 -14.71
N GLY A 236 3.70 -8.65 -15.87
CA GLY A 236 2.52 -8.69 -16.73
C GLY A 236 2.34 -9.96 -17.56
N GLY A 237 3.15 -10.99 -17.32
CA GLY A 237 2.99 -12.33 -17.89
C GLY A 237 3.53 -12.53 -19.30
N SER A 238 4.22 -11.53 -19.89
CA SER A 238 4.84 -11.61 -21.21
C SER A 238 6.15 -10.82 -21.27
N MET A 239 6.89 -10.96 -22.37
CA MET A 239 8.17 -10.27 -22.59
C MET A 239 8.05 -8.75 -22.49
N ASP A 240 6.95 -8.19 -22.98
CA ASP A 240 6.64 -6.75 -22.96
C ASP A 240 5.75 -6.32 -21.78
N GLY A 241 5.30 -7.27 -20.93
CA GLY A 241 4.46 -7.00 -19.78
C GLY A 241 2.98 -6.73 -20.07
N THR A 242 2.51 -6.91 -21.33
CA THR A 242 1.15 -6.50 -21.72
C THR A 242 0.10 -7.60 -21.62
N LEU A 243 0.48 -8.88 -21.47
CA LEU A 243 -0.46 -10.01 -21.54
C LEU A 243 -1.56 -9.94 -20.48
N ILE A 244 -1.20 -9.73 -19.21
CA ILE A 244 -2.19 -9.64 -18.11
C ILE A 244 -3.02 -8.36 -18.26
N PRO A 245 -2.43 -7.17 -18.46
CA PRO A 245 -3.21 -5.95 -18.74
C PRO A 245 -4.23 -6.10 -19.88
N GLU A 246 -3.86 -6.71 -21.00
CA GLU A 246 -4.78 -6.94 -22.12
C GLU A 246 -5.96 -7.84 -21.73
N ARG A 247 -5.71 -8.94 -21.01
CA ARG A 247 -6.76 -9.84 -20.51
C ARG A 247 -7.64 -9.16 -19.45
N ILE A 248 -7.09 -8.30 -18.64
CA ILE A 248 -7.85 -7.48 -17.69
C ILE A 248 -8.78 -6.53 -18.44
N ILE A 249 -8.32 -5.88 -19.51
CA ILE A 249 -9.16 -5.03 -20.36
C ILE A 249 -10.30 -5.83 -20.98
N GLU A 250 -10.03 -7.00 -21.54
CA GLU A 250 -11.07 -7.89 -22.10
C GLU A 250 -12.12 -8.28 -21.04
N ARG A 251 -11.67 -8.63 -19.82
CA ARG A 251 -12.59 -8.97 -18.73
C ARG A 251 -13.39 -7.76 -18.29
N ALA A 252 -12.77 -6.60 -18.15
CA ALA A 252 -13.45 -5.35 -17.79
C ALA A 252 -14.53 -4.98 -18.81
N CYS A 253 -14.23 -5.11 -20.12
CA CYS A 253 -15.20 -4.82 -21.18
C CYS A 253 -16.47 -5.65 -21.07
N ARG A 254 -16.40 -6.90 -20.60
CA ARG A 254 -17.59 -7.75 -20.38
C ARG A 254 -18.32 -7.41 -19.10
N LEU A 255 -17.62 -7.02 -18.06
CA LEU A 255 -18.23 -6.61 -16.79
C LEU A 255 -19.00 -5.29 -16.91
N LEU A 256 -18.43 -4.34 -17.66
CA LEU A 256 -18.97 -3.00 -17.78
C LEU A 256 -20.31 -2.98 -18.53
N LYS A 257 -21.25 -2.22 -17.97
CA LYS A 257 -22.48 -1.84 -18.67
C LYS A 257 -22.17 -0.87 -19.83
N PRO A 258 -23.07 -0.70 -20.79
CA PRO A 258 -22.95 0.35 -21.80
C PRO A 258 -22.75 1.73 -21.15
N GLY A 259 -21.70 2.46 -21.56
CA GLY A 259 -21.33 3.74 -20.94
C GLY A 259 -20.48 3.65 -19.68
N GLY A 260 -20.24 2.46 -19.15
CA GLY A 260 -19.30 2.24 -18.06
C GLY A 260 -17.84 2.46 -18.50
N VAL A 261 -16.93 2.67 -17.55
CA VAL A 261 -15.54 3.00 -17.83
C VAL A 261 -14.57 2.10 -17.08
N LEU A 262 -13.39 1.93 -17.68
CA LEU A 262 -12.20 1.33 -17.06
C LEU A 262 -11.18 2.42 -16.76
N VAL A 263 -10.71 2.46 -15.52
CA VAL A 263 -9.55 3.24 -15.10
C VAL A 263 -8.47 2.28 -14.66
N MET A 264 -7.36 2.24 -15.36
CA MET A 264 -6.30 1.26 -15.16
C MET A 264 -4.94 1.93 -15.12
N GLU A 265 -4.14 1.58 -14.10
CA GLU A 265 -2.73 1.95 -14.06
C GLU A 265 -1.93 1.10 -15.08
N HIS A 266 -1.00 1.74 -15.75
CA HIS A 266 -0.10 1.08 -16.68
C HIS A 266 1.23 1.84 -16.77
N ASP A 267 2.24 1.23 -17.39
CA ASP A 267 3.51 1.91 -17.68
C ASP A 267 3.34 2.99 -18.77
N VAL A 268 4.28 3.92 -18.80
CA VAL A 268 4.29 5.04 -19.78
C VAL A 268 5.03 4.71 -21.07
N THR A 269 5.57 3.49 -21.23
CA THR A 269 6.29 3.02 -22.41
C THR A 269 5.39 2.40 -23.46
#